data_3b85feb285695d9309c696568c481511
#
_entry.id   3b85feb285695d9309c696568c481511
#
_cell.length_a   1.000
_cell.length_b   1.000
_cell.length_c   1.000
_cell.angle_alpha   90.00
_cell.angle_beta   90.00
_cell.angle_gamma   90.00
#
_symmetry.space_group_name_H-M   'P 1'
#
loop_
_entity.id
_entity.type
_entity.pdbx_description
1 polymer ?
#
loop_
_entity_poly.entity_id
_entity_poly.type
_entity_poly.pdbx_seq_one_letter_code
_entity_poly.pdbx_strand_id
1 'polypeptide(L)'
;MSRFSVCIAGAAVAAALVAGCGKPTAEEYFSRGRQEAGKATLIADSLRSEEAVREAFRPALALLGSVVSEYPDHPLADSALFMIASIRQSNLHMPAEAIEGYKEYCRKYPRGAQAPMALFLIGYLYNNDLHNSDSAAAAYRLFLEKYPGSDMAQSAQFELDNLGKSPDEVLPLQAPERQKGGNHRVRTATAKRAAGTGT
;
A
#
# COMPACT_ATOMS: atom_id res chain seq x y z
N MET A 1 -15.04 -50.98 -58.87
CA MET A 1 -15.61 -50.25 -57.75
C MET A 1 -14.73 -50.56 -56.53
N SER A 2 -13.74 -49.70 -56.30
CA SER A 2 -12.79 -49.86 -55.18
C SER A 2 -12.78 -48.61 -54.38
N ARG A 3 -13.19 -48.72 -53.11
CA ARG A 3 -13.25 -47.63 -52.14
C ARG A 3 -11.87 -47.52 -51.45
N PHE A 4 -11.12 -46.52 -51.76
CA PHE A 4 -9.92 -46.15 -50.99
C PHE A 4 -10.38 -45.43 -49.71
N SER A 5 -10.22 -46.11 -48.57
CA SER A 5 -10.29 -45.47 -47.25
C SER A 5 -8.95 -44.89 -46.92
N VAL A 6 -8.89 -43.55 -46.87
CA VAL A 6 -7.72 -42.82 -46.38
C VAL A 6 -7.84 -42.78 -44.86
N CYS A 7 -7.01 -43.55 -44.17
CA CYS A 7 -6.83 -43.42 -42.72
C CYS A 7 -5.92 -42.20 -42.47
N ILE A 8 -6.50 -41.11 -41.99
CA ILE A 8 -5.75 -39.99 -41.43
C ILE A 8 -5.36 -40.39 -40.00
N ALA A 9 -4.11 -40.83 -39.88
CA ALA A 9 -3.50 -41.02 -38.56
C ALA A 9 -3.23 -39.67 -37.94
N GLY A 10 -4.12 -39.19 -37.13
CA GLY A 10 -3.92 -38.06 -36.24
C GLY A 10 -2.91 -38.41 -35.17
N ALA A 11 -1.68 -37.95 -35.32
CA ALA A 11 -0.69 -37.96 -34.27
C ALA A 11 -1.15 -37.01 -33.15
N ALA A 12 -1.84 -37.57 -32.16
CA ALA A 12 -2.04 -36.88 -30.89
C ALA A 12 -0.68 -36.77 -30.20
N VAL A 13 -0.08 -35.59 -30.29
CA VAL A 13 1.06 -35.22 -29.43
C VAL A 13 0.45 -35.10 -28.03
N ALA A 14 0.48 -36.17 -27.27
CA ALA A 14 0.27 -36.16 -25.85
C ALA A 14 1.45 -35.38 -25.24
N ALA A 15 1.28 -34.08 -25.08
CA ALA A 15 2.11 -33.31 -24.15
C ALA A 15 1.89 -33.92 -22.79
N ALA A 16 2.77 -34.83 -22.39
CA ALA A 16 2.85 -35.32 -21.03
C ALA A 16 3.21 -34.11 -20.17
N LEU A 17 2.16 -33.47 -19.64
CA LEU A 17 2.28 -32.65 -18.44
C LEU A 17 2.74 -33.63 -17.37
N VAL A 18 4.03 -33.66 -17.10
CA VAL A 18 4.59 -34.18 -15.86
C VAL A 18 4.11 -33.17 -14.79
N ALA A 19 2.83 -33.28 -14.44
CA ALA A 19 2.33 -32.76 -13.20
C ALA A 19 3.08 -33.55 -12.14
N GLY A 20 4.14 -32.97 -11.61
CA GLY A 20 4.80 -33.48 -10.42
C GLY A 20 3.72 -33.69 -9.37
N CYS A 21 3.50 -34.95 -8.98
CA CYS A 21 2.50 -35.37 -8.02
C CYS A 21 2.94 -34.98 -6.61
N GLY A 22 3.57 -33.82 -6.44
CA GLY A 22 4.04 -33.25 -5.19
C GLY A 22 3.22 -32.02 -4.81
N LYS A 23 3.05 -31.82 -3.52
CA LYS A 23 2.49 -30.59 -2.96
C LYS A 23 3.35 -29.41 -3.43
N PRO A 24 2.75 -28.27 -3.88
CA PRO A 24 3.51 -27.10 -4.29
C PRO A 24 4.45 -26.61 -3.18
N THR A 25 5.64 -26.13 -3.54
CA THR A 25 6.61 -25.57 -2.58
C THR A 25 6.16 -24.21 -2.05
N ALA A 26 6.82 -23.71 -1.00
CA ALA A 26 6.57 -22.36 -0.47
C ALA A 26 6.80 -21.28 -1.53
N GLU A 27 7.86 -21.45 -2.35
CA GLU A 27 8.19 -20.54 -3.45
C GLU A 27 7.12 -20.54 -4.54
N GLU A 28 6.60 -21.72 -4.90
CA GLU A 28 5.54 -21.85 -5.89
C GLU A 28 4.24 -21.21 -5.40
N TYR A 29 3.83 -21.46 -4.15
CA TYR A 29 2.69 -20.79 -3.55
C TYR A 29 2.87 -19.28 -3.51
N PHE A 30 4.02 -18.80 -3.03
CA PHE A 30 4.31 -17.38 -2.90
C PHE A 30 4.35 -16.67 -4.25
N SER A 31 5.05 -17.24 -5.25
CA SER A 31 5.16 -16.62 -6.58
C SER A 31 3.81 -16.55 -7.28
N ARG A 32 3.01 -17.62 -7.20
CA ARG A 32 1.65 -17.65 -7.75
C ARG A 32 0.73 -16.69 -7.00
N GLY A 33 0.83 -16.63 -5.67
CA GLY A 33 0.05 -15.69 -4.85
C GLY A 33 0.33 -14.23 -5.23
N ARG A 34 1.59 -13.88 -5.43
CA ARG A 34 1.98 -12.56 -5.93
C ARG A 34 1.45 -12.28 -7.35
N GLN A 35 1.52 -13.26 -8.22
CA GLN A 35 1.01 -13.12 -9.58
C GLN A 35 -0.51 -12.88 -9.59
N GLU A 36 -1.28 -13.65 -8.81
CA GLU A 36 -2.72 -13.45 -8.70
C GLU A 36 -3.07 -12.10 -8.07
N ALA A 37 -2.33 -11.65 -7.04
CA ALA A 37 -2.50 -10.31 -6.48
C ALA A 37 -2.25 -9.21 -7.53
N GLY A 38 -1.19 -9.34 -8.34
CA GLY A 38 -0.92 -8.41 -9.44
C GLY A 38 -2.04 -8.37 -10.49
N LYS A 39 -2.58 -9.52 -10.89
CA LYS A 39 -3.72 -9.60 -11.81
C LYS A 39 -4.96 -8.91 -11.23
N ALA A 40 -5.27 -9.20 -9.96
CA ALA A 40 -6.42 -8.60 -9.28
C ALA A 40 -6.27 -7.07 -9.18
N THR A 41 -5.08 -6.57 -8.86
CA THR A 41 -4.81 -5.13 -8.80
C THR A 41 -5.03 -4.45 -10.15
N LEU A 42 -4.62 -5.07 -11.27
CA LEU A 42 -4.79 -4.49 -12.61
C LEU A 42 -6.25 -4.31 -13.01
N ILE A 43 -7.16 -5.13 -12.47
CA ILE A 43 -8.59 -5.07 -12.82
C ILE A 43 -9.44 -4.41 -11.73
N ALA A 44 -8.90 -4.17 -10.53
CA ALA A 44 -9.65 -3.70 -9.37
C ALA A 44 -10.44 -2.41 -9.67
N ASP A 45 -9.80 -1.42 -10.31
CA ASP A 45 -10.43 -0.14 -10.66
C ASP A 45 -11.60 -0.28 -11.65
N SER A 46 -11.65 -1.37 -12.42
CA SER A 46 -12.73 -1.65 -13.36
C SER A 46 -13.92 -2.37 -12.71
N LEU A 47 -13.75 -2.92 -11.52
CA LEU A 47 -14.78 -3.65 -10.80
C LEU A 47 -15.74 -2.68 -10.11
N ARG A 48 -17.04 -2.98 -10.19
CA ARG A 48 -18.11 -2.05 -9.75
C ARG A 48 -18.61 -2.30 -8.34
N SER A 49 -18.10 -3.32 -7.66
CA SER A 49 -18.52 -3.65 -6.30
C SER A 49 -17.34 -4.17 -5.47
N GLU A 50 -17.37 -3.90 -4.19
CA GLU A 50 -16.39 -4.41 -3.23
C GLU A 50 -16.34 -5.94 -3.22
N GLU A 51 -17.49 -6.60 -3.41
CA GLU A 51 -17.55 -8.07 -3.49
C GLU A 51 -16.79 -8.59 -4.70
N ALA A 52 -16.91 -7.95 -5.87
CA ALA A 52 -16.14 -8.32 -7.05
C ALA A 52 -14.63 -8.14 -6.83
N VAL A 53 -14.23 -7.07 -6.11
CA VAL A 53 -12.83 -6.85 -5.73
C VAL A 53 -12.35 -7.95 -4.78
N ARG A 54 -13.14 -8.29 -3.75
CA ARG A 54 -12.82 -9.39 -2.83
C ARG A 54 -12.63 -10.72 -3.55
N GLU A 55 -13.55 -11.05 -4.46
CA GLU A 55 -13.45 -12.26 -5.27
C GLU A 55 -12.21 -12.29 -6.16
N ALA A 56 -11.81 -11.15 -6.73
CA ALA A 56 -10.59 -11.05 -7.53
C ALA A 56 -9.31 -11.34 -6.70
N PHE A 57 -9.25 -10.90 -5.45
CA PHE A 57 -8.09 -11.13 -4.56
C PHE A 57 -8.13 -12.48 -3.84
N ARG A 58 -9.25 -13.18 -3.82
CA ARG A 58 -9.40 -14.47 -3.12
C ARG A 58 -8.32 -15.51 -3.48
N PRO A 59 -7.99 -15.75 -4.78
CA PRO A 59 -6.92 -16.70 -5.14
C PRO A 59 -5.55 -16.30 -4.57
N ALA A 60 -5.23 -15.02 -4.59
CA ALA A 60 -3.97 -14.52 -4.04
C ALA A 60 -3.87 -14.76 -2.53
N LEU A 61 -4.92 -14.40 -1.79
CA LEU A 61 -4.98 -14.60 -0.34
C LEU A 61 -4.92 -16.08 0.04
N ALA A 62 -5.57 -16.97 -0.71
CA ALA A 62 -5.50 -18.40 -0.47
C ALA A 62 -4.09 -18.97 -0.66
N LEU A 63 -3.42 -18.60 -1.78
CA LEU A 63 -2.06 -19.06 -2.08
C LEU A 63 -1.04 -18.54 -1.06
N LEU A 64 -1.11 -17.26 -0.71
CA LEU A 64 -0.24 -16.68 0.33
C LEU A 64 -0.54 -17.30 1.71
N GLY A 65 -1.81 -17.56 2.01
CA GLY A 65 -2.23 -18.25 3.22
C GLY A 65 -1.65 -19.65 3.33
N SER A 66 -1.56 -20.40 2.20
CA SER A 66 -0.90 -21.71 2.16
C SER A 66 0.58 -21.63 2.53
N VAL A 67 1.31 -20.57 2.15
CA VAL A 67 2.71 -20.36 2.59
C VAL A 67 2.77 -20.27 4.11
N VAL A 68 1.91 -19.46 4.72
CA VAL A 68 1.90 -19.21 6.17
C VAL A 68 1.49 -20.44 6.98
N SER A 69 0.53 -21.24 6.47
CA SER A 69 -0.02 -22.37 7.20
C SER A 69 0.78 -23.66 7.00
N GLU A 70 1.31 -23.88 5.81
CA GLU A 70 1.95 -25.15 5.43
C GLU A 70 3.48 -25.10 5.56
N TYR A 71 4.03 -23.88 5.52
CA TYR A 71 5.47 -23.62 5.59
C TYR A 71 5.81 -22.50 6.59
N PRO A 72 5.36 -22.58 7.85
CA PRO A 72 5.46 -21.46 8.82
C PRO A 72 6.90 -21.03 9.13
N ASP A 73 7.87 -21.96 9.02
CA ASP A 73 9.28 -21.73 9.28
C ASP A 73 10.08 -21.31 8.02
N HIS A 74 9.40 -21.24 6.86
CA HIS A 74 10.06 -20.88 5.62
C HIS A 74 10.34 -19.36 5.57
N PRO A 75 11.48 -18.90 5.01
CA PRO A 75 11.80 -17.47 4.91
C PRO A 75 10.76 -16.60 4.18
N LEU A 76 9.90 -17.20 3.37
CA LEU A 76 8.82 -16.47 2.69
C LEU A 76 7.54 -16.35 3.52
N ALA A 77 7.42 -17.05 4.65
CA ALA A 77 6.19 -17.06 5.44
C ALA A 77 5.91 -15.68 6.09
N ASP A 78 6.95 -14.99 6.53
CA ASP A 78 6.84 -13.62 7.04
C ASP A 78 6.35 -12.66 5.94
N SER A 79 6.97 -12.73 4.77
CA SER A 79 6.61 -11.89 3.62
C SER A 79 5.19 -12.19 3.11
N ALA A 80 4.77 -13.45 3.14
CA ALA A 80 3.41 -13.85 2.79
C ALA A 80 2.38 -13.26 3.77
N LEU A 81 2.63 -13.36 5.07
CA LEU A 81 1.73 -12.82 6.09
C LEU A 81 1.61 -11.30 6.01
N PHE A 82 2.74 -10.60 5.83
CA PHE A 82 2.72 -9.15 5.62
C PHE A 82 1.94 -8.75 4.38
N MET A 83 2.13 -9.47 3.27
CA MET A 83 1.41 -9.21 2.02
C MET A 83 -0.09 -9.43 2.15
N ILE A 84 -0.54 -10.45 2.86
CA ILE A 84 -1.96 -10.66 3.16
C ILE A 84 -2.56 -9.45 3.89
N ALA A 85 -1.88 -8.95 4.93
CA ALA A 85 -2.32 -7.76 5.65
C ALA A 85 -2.35 -6.51 4.76
N SER A 86 -1.32 -6.33 3.92
CA SER A 86 -1.22 -5.22 2.96
C SER A 86 -2.34 -5.26 1.90
N ILE A 87 -2.69 -6.43 1.36
CA ILE A 87 -3.83 -6.59 0.43
C ILE A 87 -5.13 -6.18 1.12
N ARG A 88 -5.35 -6.63 2.36
CA ARG A 88 -6.54 -6.26 3.15
C ARG A 88 -6.63 -4.75 3.37
N GLN A 89 -5.49 -4.10 3.68
CA GLN A 89 -5.42 -2.66 3.86
C GLN A 89 -5.71 -1.90 2.57
N SER A 90 -4.89 -2.15 1.54
CA SER A 90 -4.77 -1.24 0.40
C SER A 90 -5.73 -1.56 -0.75
N ASN A 91 -6.09 -2.83 -0.92
CA ASN A 91 -6.92 -3.27 -2.03
C ASN A 91 -8.36 -3.59 -1.63
N LEU A 92 -8.54 -4.14 -0.43
CA LEU A 92 -9.85 -4.55 0.04
C LEU A 92 -10.51 -3.53 0.97
N HIS A 93 -9.77 -2.51 1.42
CA HIS A 93 -10.23 -1.50 2.39
C HIS A 93 -10.83 -2.11 3.65
N MET A 94 -10.16 -3.14 4.19
CA MET A 94 -10.55 -3.89 5.38
C MET A 94 -9.56 -3.58 6.52
N PRO A 95 -9.63 -2.38 7.15
CA PRO A 95 -8.62 -1.93 8.10
C PRO A 95 -8.57 -2.80 9.37
N ALA A 96 -9.70 -3.28 9.85
CA ALA A 96 -9.74 -4.13 11.05
C ALA A 96 -9.00 -5.46 10.82
N GLU A 97 -9.25 -6.11 9.70
CA GLU A 97 -8.60 -7.38 9.33
C GLU A 97 -7.12 -7.18 8.95
N ALA A 98 -6.77 -6.02 8.41
CA ALA A 98 -5.38 -5.65 8.15
C ALA A 98 -4.61 -5.48 9.47
N ILE A 99 -5.18 -4.79 10.45
CA ILE A 99 -4.60 -4.62 11.79
C ILE A 99 -4.34 -5.98 12.44
N GLU A 100 -5.31 -6.89 12.41
CA GLU A 100 -5.12 -8.24 12.97
C GLU A 100 -4.00 -9.00 12.25
N GLY A 101 -3.91 -8.88 10.93
CA GLY A 101 -2.80 -9.45 10.14
C GLY A 101 -1.44 -8.88 10.53
N TYR A 102 -1.32 -7.57 10.70
CA TYR A 102 -0.08 -6.93 11.15
C TYR A 102 0.28 -7.27 12.60
N LYS A 103 -0.71 -7.38 13.50
CA LYS A 103 -0.48 -7.85 14.87
C LYS A 103 0.03 -9.30 14.87
N GLU A 104 -0.56 -10.16 14.06
CA GLU A 104 -0.09 -11.53 13.90
C GLU A 104 1.35 -11.58 13.38
N TYR A 105 1.69 -10.72 12.40
CA TYR A 105 3.05 -10.57 11.89
C TYR A 105 4.02 -10.19 13.03
N CYS A 106 3.72 -9.12 13.77
CA CYS A 106 4.56 -8.66 14.87
C CYS A 106 4.75 -9.72 15.97
N ARG A 107 3.74 -10.56 16.20
CA ARG A 107 3.80 -11.66 17.17
C ARG A 107 4.64 -12.84 16.68
N LYS A 108 4.47 -13.26 15.42
CA LYS A 108 5.17 -14.41 14.85
C LYS A 108 6.61 -14.08 14.45
N TYR A 109 6.82 -12.90 13.90
CA TYR A 109 8.10 -12.47 13.33
C TYR A 109 8.59 -11.15 13.94
N PRO A 110 8.84 -11.09 15.28
CA PRO A 110 9.20 -9.85 15.96
C PRO A 110 10.55 -9.27 15.53
N ARG A 111 11.39 -10.08 14.88
CA ARG A 111 12.68 -9.69 14.28
C ARG A 111 12.63 -9.66 12.75
N GLY A 112 11.47 -9.85 12.15
CA GLY A 112 11.27 -9.77 10.70
C GLY A 112 11.58 -8.37 10.19
N ALA A 113 12.11 -8.28 8.97
CA ALA A 113 12.50 -7.00 8.36
C ALA A 113 11.34 -5.99 8.29
N GLN A 114 10.11 -6.47 8.22
CA GLN A 114 8.90 -5.64 8.11
C GLN A 114 8.21 -5.38 9.46
N ALA A 115 8.76 -5.87 10.58
CA ALA A 115 8.14 -5.71 11.89
C ALA A 115 7.98 -4.24 12.33
N PRO A 116 8.95 -3.35 12.11
CA PRO A 116 8.75 -1.92 12.37
C PRO A 116 7.61 -1.35 11.51
N MET A 117 7.60 -1.64 10.20
CA MET A 117 6.55 -1.18 9.30
C MET A 117 5.17 -1.69 9.72
N ALA A 118 5.05 -2.98 10.04
CA ALA A 118 3.78 -3.57 10.50
C ALA A 118 3.24 -2.86 11.75
N LEU A 119 4.10 -2.61 12.73
CA LEU A 119 3.68 -1.93 13.97
C LEU A 119 3.29 -0.47 13.74
N PHE A 120 4.00 0.24 12.86
CA PHE A 120 3.63 1.60 12.46
C PHE A 120 2.27 1.62 11.76
N LEU A 121 2.04 0.69 10.81
CA LEU A 121 0.77 0.60 10.07
C LEU A 121 -0.43 0.28 10.98
N ILE A 122 -0.24 -0.45 12.08
CA ILE A 122 -1.29 -0.65 13.08
C ILE A 122 -1.72 0.71 13.67
N GLY A 123 -0.77 1.56 14.06
CA GLY A 123 -1.08 2.92 14.56
C GLY A 123 -1.77 3.77 13.52
N TYR A 124 -1.25 3.75 12.29
CA TYR A 124 -1.81 4.48 11.16
C TYR A 124 -3.27 4.11 10.89
N LEU A 125 -3.57 2.81 10.79
CA LEU A 125 -4.92 2.31 10.52
C LEU A 125 -5.90 2.64 11.65
N TYR A 126 -5.45 2.54 12.92
CA TYR A 126 -6.29 2.97 14.05
C TYR A 126 -6.63 4.45 13.99
N ASN A 127 -5.66 5.31 13.64
CA ASN A 127 -5.89 6.75 13.58
C ASN A 127 -6.77 7.15 12.39
N ASN A 128 -6.38 6.71 11.19
CA ASN A 128 -6.93 7.27 9.95
C ASN A 128 -8.18 6.54 9.46
N ASP A 129 -8.26 5.22 9.65
CA ASP A 129 -9.37 4.41 9.13
C ASP A 129 -10.41 4.08 10.19
N LEU A 130 -9.98 3.80 11.42
CA LEU A 130 -10.90 3.44 12.51
C LEU A 130 -11.19 4.60 13.47
N HIS A 131 -10.53 5.75 13.30
CA HIS A 131 -10.69 6.95 14.15
C HIS A 131 -10.57 6.65 15.66
N ASN A 132 -9.67 5.72 16.00
CA ASN A 132 -9.40 5.28 17.36
C ASN A 132 -8.03 5.79 17.83
N SER A 133 -7.99 7.03 18.29
CA SER A 133 -6.76 7.71 18.71
C SER A 133 -6.09 7.02 19.91
N ASP A 134 -6.84 6.40 20.81
CA ASP A 134 -6.28 5.71 21.98
C ASP A 134 -5.47 4.47 21.54
N SER A 135 -6.04 3.67 20.65
CA SER A 135 -5.35 2.50 20.11
C SER A 135 -4.17 2.90 19.23
N ALA A 136 -4.30 3.99 18.46
CA ALA A 136 -3.20 4.55 17.68
C ALA A 136 -2.04 5.00 18.57
N ALA A 137 -2.35 5.75 19.66
CA ALA A 137 -1.35 6.17 20.63
C ALA A 137 -0.60 4.99 21.26
N ALA A 138 -1.34 3.94 21.63
CA ALA A 138 -0.73 2.73 22.18
C ALA A 138 0.22 2.07 21.18
N ALA A 139 -0.17 1.97 19.91
CA ALA A 139 0.66 1.38 18.86
C ALA A 139 1.92 2.20 18.57
N TYR A 140 1.82 3.53 18.47
CA TYR A 140 2.98 4.40 18.24
C TYR A 140 3.94 4.44 19.42
N ARG A 141 3.44 4.46 20.68
CA ARG A 141 4.31 4.34 21.87
C ARG A 141 5.06 3.01 21.87
N LEU A 142 4.36 1.91 21.57
CA LEU A 142 4.99 0.60 21.47
C LEU A 142 6.03 0.53 20.34
N PHE A 143 5.77 1.23 19.22
CA PHE A 143 6.73 1.37 18.12
C PHE A 143 8.01 2.07 18.60
N LEU A 144 7.88 3.21 19.25
CA LEU A 144 9.02 4.00 19.75
C LEU A 144 9.82 3.27 20.82
N GLU A 145 9.16 2.47 21.65
CA GLU A 145 9.81 1.60 22.63
C GLU A 145 10.64 0.49 21.97
N LYS A 146 10.05 -0.20 20.98
CA LYS A 146 10.69 -1.36 20.35
C LYS A 146 11.70 -1.01 19.27
N TYR A 147 11.48 0.08 18.55
CA TYR A 147 12.25 0.48 17.37
C TYR A 147 12.73 1.93 17.41
N PRO A 148 13.40 2.37 18.52
CA PRO A 148 13.80 3.79 18.67
C PRO A 148 14.83 4.24 17.62
N GLY A 149 15.60 3.32 17.05
CA GLY A 149 16.56 3.59 15.99
C GLY A 149 16.03 3.37 14.56
N SER A 150 14.74 3.15 14.38
CA SER A 150 14.15 3.00 13.04
C SER A 150 14.08 4.36 12.34
N ASP A 151 14.26 4.36 11.01
CA ASP A 151 14.04 5.54 10.17
C ASP A 151 12.61 6.11 10.30
N MET A 152 11.67 5.28 10.76
CA MET A 152 10.28 5.66 10.99
C MET A 152 10.01 6.24 12.39
N ALA A 153 11.01 6.29 13.29
CA ALA A 153 10.79 6.73 14.67
C ALA A 153 10.33 8.20 14.74
N GLN A 154 10.91 9.06 13.90
CA GLN A 154 10.49 10.45 13.83
C GLN A 154 9.05 10.58 13.32
N SER A 155 8.66 9.79 12.34
CA SER A 155 7.28 9.76 11.84
C SER A 155 6.30 9.25 12.91
N ALA A 156 6.66 8.19 13.62
CA ALA A 156 5.82 7.66 14.70
C ALA A 156 5.64 8.67 15.85
N GLN A 157 6.69 9.42 16.20
CA GLN A 157 6.60 10.49 17.19
C GLN A 157 5.70 11.63 16.69
N PHE A 158 5.87 12.04 15.44
CA PHE A 158 5.05 13.08 14.82
C PHE A 158 3.56 12.70 14.83
N GLU A 159 3.23 11.46 14.41
CA GLU A 159 1.87 10.95 14.44
C GLU A 159 1.30 10.95 15.87
N LEU A 160 2.08 10.46 16.86
CA LEU A 160 1.69 10.43 18.25
C LEU A 160 1.38 11.82 18.82
N ASP A 161 2.21 12.82 18.48
CA ASP A 161 2.07 14.20 18.98
C ASP A 161 0.90 14.95 18.33
N ASN A 162 0.41 14.44 17.20
CA ASN A 162 -0.64 15.09 16.42
C ASN A 162 -1.96 14.29 16.40
N LEU A 163 -2.07 13.23 17.18
CA LEU A 163 -3.31 12.46 17.30
C LEU A 163 -4.50 13.36 17.69
N GLY A 164 -5.58 13.25 16.95
CA GLY A 164 -6.82 13.98 17.18
C GLY A 164 -6.78 15.47 16.80
N LYS A 165 -5.66 15.98 16.25
CA LYS A 165 -5.58 17.35 15.73
C LYS A 165 -6.09 17.41 14.30
N SER A 166 -6.71 18.53 13.95
CA SER A 166 -7.07 18.80 12.56
C SER A 166 -5.82 19.15 11.71
N PRO A 167 -5.87 19.00 10.37
CA PRO A 167 -4.76 19.42 9.50
C PRO A 167 -4.33 20.87 9.71
N ASP A 168 -5.26 21.77 10.00
CA ASP A 168 -5.00 23.20 10.23
C ASP A 168 -4.25 23.45 11.55
N GLU A 169 -4.42 22.59 12.55
CA GLU A 169 -3.71 22.63 13.83
C GLU A 169 -2.31 22.04 13.72
N VAL A 170 -2.11 21.07 12.84
CA VAL A 170 -0.81 20.43 12.62
C VAL A 170 0.10 21.29 11.72
N LEU A 171 -0.46 21.86 10.67
CA LEU A 171 0.20 22.76 9.73
C LEU A 171 -0.60 24.06 9.66
N PRO A 172 -0.41 24.98 10.61
CA PRO A 172 -1.09 26.27 10.55
C PRO A 172 -0.75 26.93 9.24
N LEU A 173 -1.75 27.08 8.37
CA LEU A 173 -1.62 27.82 7.13
C LEU A 173 -1.13 29.21 7.52
N GLN A 174 0.12 29.55 7.21
CA GLN A 174 0.58 30.92 7.31
C GLN A 174 -0.33 31.71 6.37
N ALA A 175 -1.30 32.43 6.96
CA ALA A 175 -2.07 33.40 6.20
C ALA A 175 -1.05 34.28 5.48
N PRO A 176 -1.16 34.50 4.14
CA PRO A 176 -0.23 35.36 3.45
C PRO A 176 -0.20 36.67 4.22
N GLU A 177 0.97 37.05 4.76
CA GLU A 177 1.14 38.34 5.41
C GLU A 177 0.63 39.36 4.42
N ARG A 178 -0.49 40.02 4.75
CA ARG A 178 -0.93 41.19 4.02
C ARG A 178 0.23 42.17 4.19
N GLN A 179 1.06 42.30 3.16
CA GLN A 179 2.00 43.40 3.04
C GLN A 179 1.18 44.62 3.27
N LYS A 180 1.29 45.20 4.48
CA LYS A 180 0.75 46.51 4.81
C LYS A 180 1.35 47.46 3.78
N GLY A 181 0.49 47.92 2.89
CA GLY A 181 0.83 48.70 1.72
C GLY A 181 1.85 49.79 2.02
N GLY A 182 3.03 49.58 1.53
CA GLY A 182 3.97 50.71 1.30
C GLY A 182 3.34 51.64 0.29
N ASN A 183 2.93 52.80 0.78
CA ASN A 183 2.34 53.86 0.04
C ASN A 183 3.37 54.38 -0.98
N HIS A 184 3.47 53.72 -2.14
CA HIS A 184 4.34 54.17 -3.22
C HIS A 184 3.65 55.33 -3.89
N ARG A 185 3.95 56.56 -3.36
CA ARG A 185 3.60 57.80 -3.99
C ARG A 185 4.27 57.84 -5.37
N VAL A 186 3.52 57.57 -6.40
CA VAL A 186 3.91 57.82 -7.78
C VAL A 186 4.10 59.36 -7.94
N ARG A 187 5.34 59.78 -7.94
CA ARG A 187 5.69 61.19 -8.35
C ARG A 187 5.53 61.21 -9.86
N THR A 188 4.43 61.80 -10.32
CA THR A 188 4.26 62.22 -11.71
C THR A 188 5.25 63.30 -12.05
N ALA A 189 6.29 62.97 -12.80
CA ALA A 189 7.21 63.93 -13.40
C ALA A 189 6.53 64.51 -14.64
N THR A 190 6.09 65.76 -14.52
CA THR A 190 5.59 66.58 -15.62
C THR A 190 6.76 66.93 -16.57
N ALA A 191 6.81 66.28 -17.71
CA ALA A 191 7.73 66.64 -18.78
C ALA A 191 7.25 67.91 -19.48
N LYS A 192 7.95 68.98 -19.25
CA LYS A 192 7.76 70.29 -19.89
C LYS A 192 8.28 70.25 -21.35
N ARG A 193 7.35 70.29 -22.26
CA ARG A 193 7.61 70.39 -23.71
C ARG A 193 8.13 71.79 -24.02
N ALA A 194 9.39 71.90 -24.40
CA ALA A 194 9.92 73.12 -24.97
C ALA A 194 9.82 73.04 -26.48
N ALA A 195 9.04 73.95 -27.02
CA ALA A 195 9.03 74.26 -28.44
C ALA A 195 10.21 75.18 -28.72
N GLY A 196 10.98 74.93 -29.73
CA GLY A 196 12.03 75.76 -30.27
C GLY A 196 11.96 75.73 -31.78
N THR A 197 11.54 76.89 -32.30
CA THR A 197 11.43 77.24 -33.71
C THR A 197 12.81 77.55 -34.31
N GLY A 198 12.93 77.38 -35.62
CA GLY A 198 13.72 78.32 -36.36
C GLY A 198 14.79 77.77 -37.30
N THR A 199 14.50 77.97 -38.47
CA THR A 199 15.06 78.27 -39.80
C THR A 199 15.63 77.16 -40.61
#